data_29b4d5dd4802d21005a58e0a60ebf800
#
_entry.id   29b4d5dd4802d21005a58e0a60ebf800
#
_cell.length_a   1.000
_cell.length_b   1.000
_cell.length_c   1.000
_cell.angle_alpha   90.00
_cell.angle_beta   90.00
_cell.angle_gamma   90.00
#
_symmetry.space_group_name_H-M   'P 1'
#
loop_
_entity.id
_entity.type
_entity.pdbx_description
1 polymer ?
#
loop_
_entity_poly.entity_id
_entity_poly.type
_entity_poly.pdbx_seq_one_letter_code
_entity_poly.pdbx_strand_id
1 'polypeptide(L)'
;MNEAHLRICASPEWAAFVESELLPWVLREQDLGDEVLEVGPGPGLTTDVLRRQVPRLTAVEIDERLARSLAGRLAGTNVTVLHADATALPFEDGQFSAATLFTMLHHVPSAALQDRMLAELRRVLRPGGLLAGTDGVETPARRDLHADDDYLPVDPATLADRLAAAGFAGATVEVQEDRFRFAATVPA
;
A
#
# COMPACT_ATOMS: atom_id res chain seq x y z
N MET A 1 12.31 -1.91 -7.74
CA MET A 1 11.67 -3.14 -8.32
C MET A 1 12.41 -3.52 -9.61
N ASN A 2 12.87 -4.77 -9.74
CA ASN A 2 13.56 -5.27 -10.95
C ASN A 2 12.58 -5.45 -12.13
N GLU A 3 13.13 -5.58 -13.36
CA GLU A 3 12.29 -5.65 -14.58
C GLU A 3 11.39 -6.90 -14.64
N ALA A 4 11.85 -8.04 -14.10
CA ALA A 4 11.06 -9.28 -14.12
C ALA A 4 9.85 -9.14 -13.20
N HIS A 5 10.04 -8.60 -12.01
CA HIS A 5 8.99 -8.31 -11.05
C HIS A 5 8.00 -7.27 -11.62
N LEU A 6 8.50 -6.17 -12.22
CA LEU A 6 7.66 -5.16 -12.85
C LEU A 6 6.77 -5.73 -13.96
N ARG A 7 7.29 -6.68 -14.78
CA ARG A 7 6.48 -7.36 -15.81
C ARG A 7 5.33 -8.16 -15.21
N ILE A 8 5.56 -8.85 -14.08
CA ILE A 8 4.48 -9.57 -13.37
C ILE A 8 3.44 -8.58 -12.85
N CYS A 9 3.88 -7.54 -12.15
CA CYS A 9 3.00 -6.50 -11.59
C CYS A 9 2.23 -5.68 -12.65
N ALA A 10 2.63 -5.74 -13.92
CA ALA A 10 1.95 -5.09 -15.04
C ALA A 10 1.18 -6.08 -15.94
N SER A 11 1.12 -7.36 -15.59
CA SER A 11 0.50 -8.39 -16.41
C SER A 11 -1.03 -8.38 -16.33
N PRO A 12 -1.73 -8.82 -17.41
CA PRO A 12 -3.18 -8.99 -17.39
C PRO A 12 -3.66 -9.99 -16.34
N GLU A 13 -2.88 -11.05 -16.08
CA GLU A 13 -3.17 -12.08 -15.09
C GLU A 13 -3.15 -11.48 -13.69
N TRP A 14 -2.14 -10.65 -13.39
CA TRP A 14 -2.07 -9.93 -12.12
C TRP A 14 -3.20 -8.92 -11.98
N ALA A 15 -3.56 -8.20 -13.05
CA ALA A 15 -4.70 -7.28 -13.06
C ALA A 15 -6.01 -7.99 -12.71
N ALA A 16 -6.27 -9.14 -13.35
CA ALA A 16 -7.46 -9.96 -13.06
C ALA A 16 -7.49 -10.43 -11.60
N PHE A 17 -6.35 -10.93 -11.09
CA PHE A 17 -6.22 -11.36 -9.70
C PHE A 17 -6.45 -10.21 -8.70
N VAL A 18 -5.86 -9.03 -8.95
CA VAL A 18 -6.06 -7.83 -8.13
C VAL A 18 -7.54 -7.46 -8.04
N GLU A 19 -8.25 -7.46 -9.18
CA GLU A 19 -9.63 -7.03 -9.24
C GLU A 19 -10.61 -8.08 -8.67
N SER A 20 -10.39 -9.38 -8.95
CA SER A 20 -11.36 -10.43 -8.59
C SER A 20 -11.12 -11.05 -7.21
N GLU A 21 -9.90 -11.01 -6.70
CA GLU A 21 -9.54 -11.73 -5.48
C GLU A 21 -8.84 -10.84 -4.45
N LEU A 22 -7.72 -10.17 -4.81
CA LEU A 22 -6.87 -9.51 -3.85
C LEU A 22 -7.58 -8.34 -3.15
N LEU A 23 -8.08 -7.36 -3.89
CA LEU A 23 -8.74 -6.20 -3.31
C LEU A 23 -10.05 -6.55 -2.60
N PRO A 24 -10.94 -7.40 -3.16
CA PRO A 24 -12.12 -7.87 -2.42
C PRO A 24 -11.78 -8.56 -1.09
N TRP A 25 -10.69 -9.33 -1.04
CA TRP A 25 -10.25 -9.96 0.19
C TRP A 25 -9.67 -8.97 1.19
N VAL A 26 -8.78 -8.05 0.74
CA VAL A 26 -8.12 -7.07 1.64
C VAL A 26 -9.11 -6.05 2.17
N LEU A 27 -9.99 -5.54 1.31
CA LEU A 27 -10.91 -4.45 1.63
C LEU A 27 -12.30 -4.92 2.08
N ARG A 28 -12.49 -6.23 2.31
CA ARG A 28 -13.75 -6.78 2.79
C ARG A 28 -14.23 -6.04 4.04
N GLU A 29 -15.46 -5.52 3.98
CA GLU A 29 -16.10 -4.80 5.09
C GLU A 29 -15.39 -3.51 5.53
N GLN A 30 -14.43 -3.00 4.74
CA GLN A 30 -13.74 -1.75 5.03
C GLN A 30 -14.40 -0.59 4.29
N ASP A 31 -14.67 0.48 5.02
CA ASP A 31 -15.05 1.77 4.44
C ASP A 31 -13.83 2.66 4.31
N LEU A 32 -13.42 2.95 3.09
CA LEU A 32 -12.27 3.81 2.80
C LEU A 32 -12.59 5.31 2.94
N GLY A 33 -13.88 5.67 2.98
CA GLY A 33 -14.29 7.07 3.05
C GLY A 33 -14.08 7.83 1.74
N ASP A 34 -13.75 9.12 1.83
CA ASP A 34 -13.83 10.05 0.71
C ASP A 34 -12.49 10.58 0.17
N GLU A 35 -11.44 10.52 0.97
CA GLU A 35 -10.09 11.00 0.62
C GLU A 35 -9.08 9.89 0.93
N VAL A 36 -8.67 9.14 -0.10
CA VAL A 36 -7.86 7.93 0.08
C VAL A 36 -6.44 8.14 -0.43
N LEU A 37 -5.47 7.67 0.35
CA LEU A 37 -4.06 7.60 -0.03
C LEU A 37 -3.70 6.17 -0.41
N GLU A 38 -3.11 5.96 -1.57
CA GLU A 38 -2.47 4.71 -1.97
C GLU A 38 -0.96 4.91 -2.01
N VAL A 39 -0.19 4.05 -1.33
CA VAL A 39 1.27 4.10 -1.32
C VAL A 39 1.85 2.96 -2.12
N GLY A 40 2.79 3.29 -3.02
CA GLY A 40 3.48 2.33 -3.87
C GLY A 40 2.58 1.67 -4.92
N PRO A 41 1.82 2.44 -5.73
CA PRO A 41 0.92 1.88 -6.74
C PRO A 41 1.65 1.11 -7.85
N GLY A 42 2.94 1.34 -8.04
CA GLY A 42 3.71 0.76 -9.12
C GLY A 42 3.11 1.07 -10.50
N PRO A 43 2.76 0.03 -11.32
CA PRO A 43 2.07 0.23 -12.59
C PRO A 43 0.64 0.75 -12.47
N GLY A 44 0.04 0.72 -11.26
CA GLY A 44 -1.28 1.28 -10.96
C GLY A 44 -2.46 0.34 -11.18
N LEU A 45 -2.27 -0.97 -11.10
CA LEU A 45 -3.38 -1.92 -11.26
C LEU A 45 -4.35 -1.87 -10.07
N THR A 46 -3.84 -1.68 -8.86
CA THR A 46 -4.63 -1.44 -7.64
C THR A 46 -5.32 -0.07 -7.70
N THR A 47 -4.62 0.96 -8.19
CA THR A 47 -5.15 2.30 -8.43
C THR A 47 -6.37 2.27 -9.35
N ASP A 48 -6.32 1.47 -10.43
CA ASP A 48 -7.43 1.35 -11.39
C ASP A 48 -8.69 0.75 -10.78
N VAL A 49 -8.56 -0.11 -9.77
CA VAL A 49 -9.70 -0.66 -9.03
C VAL A 49 -10.18 0.34 -7.98
N LEU A 50 -9.27 0.87 -7.14
CA LEU A 50 -9.59 1.80 -6.06
C LEU A 50 -10.32 3.05 -6.56
N ARG A 51 -9.84 3.69 -7.64
CA ARG A 51 -10.43 4.93 -8.17
C ARG A 51 -11.90 4.81 -8.58
N ARG A 52 -12.39 3.59 -8.80
CA ARG A 52 -13.80 3.33 -9.09
C ARG A 52 -14.66 3.21 -7.83
N GLN A 53 -14.02 3.09 -6.66
CA GLN A 53 -14.68 2.83 -5.38
C GLN A 53 -14.69 4.06 -4.45
N VAL A 54 -13.83 5.04 -4.72
CA VAL A 54 -13.65 6.20 -3.84
C VAL A 54 -13.80 7.52 -4.59
N PRO A 55 -14.29 8.60 -3.95
CA PRO A 55 -14.45 9.91 -4.57
C PRO A 55 -13.13 10.56 -5.01
N ARG A 56 -12.08 10.48 -4.18
CA ARG A 56 -10.76 11.05 -4.44
C ARG A 56 -9.68 10.07 -4.02
N LEU A 57 -8.71 9.86 -4.89
CA LEU A 57 -7.57 8.98 -4.65
C LEU A 57 -6.26 9.74 -4.91
N THR A 58 -5.40 9.78 -3.91
CA THR A 58 -4.02 10.25 -4.06
C THR A 58 -3.09 9.04 -4.06
N ALA A 59 -2.25 8.90 -5.08
CA ALA A 59 -1.28 7.81 -5.21
C ALA A 59 0.15 8.38 -5.08
N VAL A 60 0.95 7.81 -4.18
CA VAL A 60 2.35 8.22 -3.95
C VAL A 60 3.28 7.10 -4.41
N GLU A 61 4.19 7.44 -5.32
CA GLU A 61 5.17 6.51 -5.91
C GLU A 61 6.57 7.09 -5.82
N ILE A 62 7.53 6.28 -5.35
CA ILE A 62 8.93 6.69 -5.19
C ILE A 62 9.73 6.61 -6.50
N ASP A 63 9.33 5.76 -7.43
CA ASP A 63 9.93 5.70 -8.77
C ASP A 63 9.33 6.81 -9.65
N GLU A 64 10.16 7.81 -9.99
CA GLU A 64 9.73 8.96 -10.80
C GLU A 64 9.15 8.56 -12.16
N ARG A 65 9.69 7.53 -12.78
CA ARG A 65 9.24 7.05 -14.10
C ARG A 65 7.85 6.43 -13.99
N LEU A 66 7.61 5.60 -12.97
CA LEU A 66 6.30 5.00 -12.71
C LEU A 66 5.28 6.08 -12.31
N ALA A 67 5.64 6.99 -11.41
CA ALA A 67 4.78 8.11 -11.03
C ALA A 67 4.35 8.95 -12.23
N ARG A 68 5.30 9.34 -13.09
CA ARG A 68 5.01 10.13 -14.30
C ARG A 68 4.13 9.37 -15.30
N SER A 69 4.39 8.09 -15.52
CA SER A 69 3.59 7.22 -16.39
C SER A 69 2.16 7.11 -15.90
N LEU A 70 1.99 6.84 -14.60
CA LEU A 70 0.68 6.71 -13.96
C LEU A 70 -0.10 8.02 -13.99
N ALA A 71 0.55 9.15 -13.68
CA ALA A 71 -0.05 10.49 -13.75
C ALA A 71 -0.55 10.82 -15.15
N GLY A 72 0.24 10.52 -16.18
CA GLY A 72 -0.16 10.72 -17.58
C GLY A 72 -1.36 9.86 -17.98
N ARG A 73 -1.38 8.59 -17.56
CA ARG A 73 -2.47 7.65 -17.87
C ARG A 73 -3.78 8.02 -17.17
N LEU A 74 -3.70 8.54 -15.94
CA LEU A 74 -4.88 8.87 -15.12
C LEU A 74 -5.25 10.36 -15.15
N ALA A 75 -4.66 11.14 -16.04
CA ALA A 75 -5.00 12.56 -16.20
C ALA A 75 -6.50 12.77 -16.47
N GLY A 76 -7.11 13.72 -15.76
CA GLY A 76 -8.53 14.03 -15.89
C GLY A 76 -9.48 13.07 -15.15
N THR A 77 -8.95 12.13 -14.37
CA THR A 77 -9.74 11.27 -13.48
C THR A 77 -9.79 11.85 -12.04
N ASN A 78 -10.36 11.10 -11.11
CA ASN A 78 -10.35 11.42 -9.66
C ASN A 78 -9.05 11.03 -8.95
N VAL A 79 -7.97 10.75 -9.68
CA VAL A 79 -6.67 10.33 -9.13
C VAL A 79 -5.65 11.46 -9.26
N THR A 80 -4.98 11.78 -8.16
CA THR A 80 -3.78 12.62 -8.12
C THR A 80 -2.57 11.72 -7.87
N VAL A 81 -1.55 11.78 -8.74
CA VAL A 81 -0.33 10.98 -8.58
C VAL A 81 0.83 11.90 -8.22
N LEU A 82 1.56 11.58 -7.17
CA LEU A 82 2.75 12.31 -6.72
C LEU A 82 3.98 11.40 -6.72
N HIS A 83 5.09 11.94 -7.21
CA HIS A 83 6.41 11.37 -6.97
C HIS A 83 6.88 11.82 -5.59
N ALA A 84 6.90 10.94 -4.61
CA ALA A 84 7.34 11.25 -3.24
C ALA A 84 7.76 9.99 -2.47
N ASP A 85 8.49 10.21 -1.38
CA ASP A 85 8.91 9.17 -0.43
C ASP A 85 7.85 9.04 0.68
N ALA A 86 7.30 7.86 0.85
CA ALA A 86 6.29 7.59 1.87
C ALA A 86 6.84 7.61 3.31
N THR A 87 8.16 7.66 3.49
CA THR A 87 8.78 7.87 4.81
C THR A 87 8.83 9.35 5.22
N ALA A 88 8.40 10.28 4.32
CA ALA A 88 8.31 11.73 4.55
C ALA A 88 7.24 12.33 3.64
N LEU A 89 5.98 12.02 3.91
CA LEU A 89 4.83 12.39 3.08
C LEU A 89 4.60 13.92 3.06
N PRO A 90 4.43 14.52 1.87
CA PRO A 90 4.23 15.97 1.73
C PRO A 90 2.77 16.38 1.95
N PHE A 91 2.14 15.85 2.99
CA PHE A 91 0.73 16.11 3.33
C PHE A 91 0.59 16.64 4.75
N GLU A 92 -0.51 17.31 4.99
CA GLU A 92 -0.89 17.77 6.33
C GLU A 92 -1.33 16.64 7.23
N ASP A 93 -1.28 16.84 8.54
CA ASP A 93 -1.79 15.90 9.52
C ASP A 93 -3.30 15.73 9.36
N GLY A 94 -3.77 14.49 9.40
CA GLY A 94 -5.20 14.19 9.37
C GLY A 94 -5.91 14.51 8.05
N GLN A 95 -5.21 14.50 6.92
CA GLN A 95 -5.78 14.80 5.62
C GLN A 95 -6.68 13.67 5.09
N PHE A 96 -6.28 12.40 5.24
CA PHE A 96 -6.91 11.28 4.56
C PHE A 96 -7.88 10.50 5.44
N SER A 97 -8.95 9.96 4.82
CA SER A 97 -9.89 9.04 5.46
C SER A 97 -9.34 7.62 5.56
N ALA A 98 -8.57 7.20 4.57
CA ALA A 98 -7.91 5.91 4.57
C ALA A 98 -6.55 5.99 3.86
N ALA A 99 -5.66 5.07 4.22
CA ALA A 99 -4.43 4.78 3.49
C ALA A 99 -4.36 3.29 3.16
N THR A 100 -3.83 2.97 1.97
CA THR A 100 -3.71 1.60 1.49
C THR A 100 -2.30 1.26 1.04
N LEU A 101 -1.89 0.01 1.32
CA LEU A 101 -0.58 -0.56 1.00
C LEU A 101 -0.80 -1.95 0.38
N PHE A 102 -0.48 -2.12 -0.91
CA PHE A 102 -0.65 -3.42 -1.56
C PHE A 102 0.67 -3.95 -2.08
N THR A 103 1.20 -5.00 -1.43
CA THR A 103 2.43 -5.70 -1.83
C THR A 103 3.62 -4.77 -2.04
N MET A 104 3.79 -3.77 -1.16
CA MET A 104 4.85 -2.76 -1.31
C MET A 104 5.72 -2.56 -0.07
N LEU A 105 5.24 -2.91 1.13
CA LEU A 105 5.97 -2.62 2.37
C LEU A 105 7.33 -3.35 2.42
N HIS A 106 7.41 -4.54 1.83
CA HIS A 106 8.65 -5.30 1.70
C HIS A 106 9.71 -4.65 0.78
N HIS A 107 9.34 -3.65 -0.03
CA HIS A 107 10.30 -2.87 -0.82
C HIS A 107 10.95 -1.72 -0.04
N VAL A 108 10.53 -1.46 1.17
CA VAL A 108 11.16 -0.46 2.04
C VAL A 108 12.41 -1.09 2.69
N PRO A 109 13.62 -0.54 2.46
CA PRO A 109 14.88 -1.29 2.61
C PRO A 109 15.35 -1.54 4.04
N SER A 110 14.66 -1.02 5.06
CA SER A 110 14.97 -1.30 6.46
C SER A 110 13.74 -1.27 7.35
N ALA A 111 13.76 -2.02 8.45
CA ALA A 111 12.68 -2.01 9.45
C ALA A 111 12.43 -0.60 10.00
N ALA A 112 13.48 0.18 10.24
CA ALA A 112 13.36 1.55 10.73
C ALA A 112 12.64 2.47 9.71
N LEU A 113 12.88 2.30 8.41
CA LEU A 113 12.17 3.05 7.36
C LEU A 113 10.73 2.56 7.19
N GLN A 114 10.48 1.24 7.30
CA GLN A 114 9.11 0.71 7.34
C GLN A 114 8.33 1.30 8.52
N ASP A 115 8.92 1.32 9.73
CA ASP A 115 8.28 1.91 10.92
C ASP A 115 8.06 3.42 10.78
N ARG A 116 9.01 4.14 10.18
CA ARG A 116 8.85 5.56 9.86
C ARG A 116 7.71 5.80 8.88
N MET A 117 7.57 4.97 7.85
CA MET A 117 6.46 5.05 6.92
C MET A 117 5.12 4.80 7.62
N LEU A 118 5.04 3.80 8.51
CA LEU A 118 3.83 3.56 9.31
C LEU A 118 3.48 4.77 10.19
N ALA A 119 4.49 5.43 10.78
CA ALA A 119 4.27 6.67 11.55
C ALA A 119 3.79 7.83 10.68
N GLU A 120 4.32 8.01 9.46
CA GLU A 120 3.85 9.01 8.51
C GLU A 120 2.41 8.74 8.06
N LEU A 121 2.07 7.48 7.78
CA LEU A 121 0.70 7.08 7.45
C LEU A 121 -0.26 7.38 8.62
N ARG A 122 0.18 7.10 9.86
CA ARG A 122 -0.58 7.48 11.06
C ARG A 122 -0.79 8.99 11.15
N ARG A 123 0.22 9.80 10.85
CA ARG A 123 0.16 11.25 10.91
C ARG A 123 -0.84 11.83 9.91
N VAL A 124 -0.80 11.36 8.66
CA VAL A 124 -1.64 11.91 7.59
C VAL A 124 -3.09 11.39 7.61
N LEU A 125 -3.38 10.35 8.39
CA LEU A 125 -4.72 9.84 8.57
C LEU A 125 -5.45 10.64 9.67
N ARG A 126 -6.69 11.01 9.40
CA ARG A 126 -7.57 11.68 10.36
C ARG A 126 -7.95 10.77 11.55
N PRO A 127 -8.38 11.30 12.70
CA PRO A 127 -8.96 10.50 13.77
C PRO A 127 -10.08 9.58 13.21
N GLY A 128 -10.06 8.30 13.57
CA GLY A 128 -10.92 7.27 13.00
C GLY A 128 -10.53 6.78 11.60
N GLY A 129 -9.48 7.35 11.00
CA GLY A 129 -9.01 6.97 9.66
C GLY A 129 -8.45 5.54 9.63
N LEU A 130 -8.63 4.87 8.50
CA LEU A 130 -8.29 3.46 8.27
C LEU A 130 -6.91 3.33 7.60
N LEU A 131 -6.09 2.42 8.09
CA LEU A 131 -4.98 1.84 7.35
C LEU A 131 -5.37 0.40 6.98
N ALA A 132 -5.30 0.05 5.70
CA ALA A 132 -5.54 -1.31 5.22
C ALA A 132 -4.50 -1.72 4.18
N GLY A 133 -4.14 -3.00 4.17
CA GLY A 133 -3.15 -3.46 3.20
C GLY A 133 -2.92 -4.95 3.20
N THR A 134 -2.02 -5.36 2.32
CA THR A 134 -1.56 -6.75 2.20
C THR A 134 -0.09 -6.79 1.84
N ASP A 135 0.57 -7.85 2.28
CA ASP A 135 1.91 -8.18 1.81
C ASP A 135 2.10 -9.70 1.74
N GLY A 136 3.22 -10.13 1.17
CA GLY A 136 3.54 -11.53 1.05
C GLY A 136 4.27 -12.08 2.27
N VAL A 137 3.91 -13.29 2.66
CA VAL A 137 4.74 -14.09 3.57
C VAL A 137 6.03 -14.48 2.85
N GLU A 138 7.16 -14.43 3.54
CA GLU A 138 8.45 -14.79 2.95
C GLU A 138 8.48 -16.26 2.53
N THR A 139 8.89 -16.50 1.29
CA THR A 139 9.15 -17.82 0.73
C THR A 139 10.41 -17.80 -0.12
N PRO A 140 11.06 -18.95 -0.37
CA PRO A 140 12.20 -19.01 -1.29
C PRO A 140 11.89 -18.42 -2.67
N ALA A 141 10.73 -18.76 -3.25
CA ALA A 141 10.32 -18.25 -4.57
C ALA A 141 10.14 -16.72 -4.58
N ARG A 142 9.59 -16.16 -3.49
CA ARG A 142 9.45 -14.70 -3.36
C ARG A 142 10.81 -14.02 -3.23
N ARG A 143 11.73 -14.59 -2.47
CA ARG A 143 13.11 -14.10 -2.37
C ARG A 143 13.82 -14.11 -3.73
N ASP A 144 13.67 -15.19 -4.50
CA ASP A 144 14.25 -15.31 -5.83
C ASP A 144 13.68 -14.28 -6.81
N LEU A 145 12.37 -13.99 -6.72
CA LEU A 145 11.72 -12.94 -7.52
C LEU A 145 12.30 -11.55 -7.25
N HIS A 146 12.74 -11.30 -6.02
CA HIS A 146 13.33 -10.02 -5.60
C HIS A 146 14.86 -10.02 -5.64
N ALA A 147 15.49 -10.99 -6.30
CA ALA A 147 16.94 -10.97 -6.49
C ALA A 147 17.36 -9.64 -7.16
N ASP A 148 18.39 -8.99 -6.61
CA ASP A 148 18.88 -7.67 -7.03
C ASP A 148 17.89 -6.49 -6.81
N ASP A 149 16.91 -6.68 -5.92
CA ASP A 149 15.93 -5.64 -5.50
C ASP A 149 16.09 -5.32 -4.02
N ASP A 150 15.65 -4.13 -3.59
CA ASP A 150 15.43 -3.89 -2.16
C ASP A 150 14.28 -4.78 -1.70
N TYR A 151 14.61 -5.75 -0.84
CA TYR A 151 13.64 -6.69 -0.31
C TYR A 151 13.88 -6.96 1.17
N LEU A 152 12.98 -6.46 1.99
CA LEU A 152 12.93 -6.77 3.42
C LEU A 152 11.53 -7.31 3.76
N PRO A 153 11.36 -8.64 3.88
CA PRO A 153 10.07 -9.23 4.17
C PRO A 153 9.50 -8.72 5.49
N VAL A 154 8.19 -8.55 5.52
CA VAL A 154 7.44 -8.16 6.71
C VAL A 154 6.96 -9.42 7.41
N ASP A 155 7.32 -9.57 8.69
CA ASP A 155 6.80 -10.66 9.50
C ASP A 155 5.38 -10.33 9.99
N PRO A 156 4.34 -11.06 9.53
CA PRO A 156 2.97 -10.83 9.97
C PRO A 156 2.76 -11.01 11.48
N ALA A 157 3.59 -11.82 12.15
CA ALA A 157 3.48 -12.04 13.59
C ALA A 157 3.84 -10.80 14.42
N THR A 158 4.67 -9.90 13.88
CA THR A 158 5.13 -8.69 14.57
C THR A 158 4.40 -7.43 14.10
N LEU A 159 3.66 -7.50 13.00
CA LEU A 159 3.09 -6.31 12.37
C LEU A 159 2.06 -5.60 13.24
N ALA A 160 1.23 -6.33 13.99
CA ALA A 160 0.25 -5.72 14.90
C ALA A 160 0.92 -4.86 15.98
N ASP A 161 2.03 -5.34 16.56
CA ASP A 161 2.80 -4.58 17.57
C ASP A 161 3.48 -3.35 16.93
N ARG A 162 3.99 -3.46 15.71
CA ARG A 162 4.58 -2.34 14.96
C ARG A 162 3.54 -1.27 14.64
N LEU A 163 2.33 -1.66 14.25
CA LEU A 163 1.21 -0.74 14.03
C LEU A 163 0.81 -0.03 15.32
N ALA A 164 0.72 -0.76 16.43
CA ALA A 164 0.45 -0.18 17.74
C ALA A 164 1.56 0.81 18.17
N ALA A 165 2.83 0.47 17.95
CA ALA A 165 3.96 1.37 18.22
C ALA A 165 3.93 2.65 17.36
N ALA A 166 3.42 2.57 16.13
CA ALA A 166 3.19 3.73 15.26
C ALA A 166 1.97 4.58 15.67
N GLY A 167 1.18 4.14 16.68
CA GLY A 167 0.04 4.88 17.21
C GLY A 167 -1.31 4.50 16.58
N PHE A 168 -1.41 3.37 15.91
CA PHE A 168 -2.68 2.79 15.47
C PHE A 168 -3.34 1.97 16.58
N ALA A 169 -4.66 1.78 16.48
CA ALA A 169 -5.45 0.93 17.37
C ALA A 169 -6.20 -0.14 16.56
N GLY A 170 -6.63 -1.20 17.26
CA GLY A 170 -7.45 -2.26 16.68
C GLY A 170 -6.79 -3.01 15.54
N ALA A 171 -5.45 -3.11 15.55
CA ALA A 171 -4.71 -3.79 14.49
C ALA A 171 -5.13 -5.26 14.37
N THR A 172 -5.47 -5.67 13.17
CA THR A 172 -5.75 -7.06 12.80
C THR A 172 -4.79 -7.50 11.71
N VAL A 173 -4.28 -8.73 11.82
CA VAL A 173 -3.44 -9.36 10.80
C VAL A 173 -3.97 -10.76 10.56
N GLU A 174 -4.31 -11.07 9.33
CA GLU A 174 -4.83 -12.38 8.92
C GLU A 174 -3.94 -12.97 7.84
N VAL A 175 -3.38 -14.13 8.11
CA VAL A 175 -2.51 -14.87 7.17
C VAL A 175 -3.35 -15.88 6.39
N GLN A 176 -3.19 -15.88 5.06
CA GLN A 176 -3.78 -16.84 4.15
C GLN A 176 -2.73 -17.33 3.16
N GLU A 177 -2.34 -18.59 3.27
CA GLU A 177 -1.33 -19.21 2.41
C GLU A 177 0.01 -18.43 2.41
N ASP A 178 0.37 -17.82 1.29
CA ASP A 178 1.61 -17.11 1.05
C ASP A 178 1.51 -15.58 1.20
N ARG A 179 0.39 -15.09 1.76
CA ARG A 179 0.12 -13.66 1.94
C ARG A 179 -0.59 -13.38 3.25
N PHE A 180 -0.59 -12.13 3.64
CA PHE A 180 -1.39 -11.67 4.78
C PHE A 180 -2.04 -10.33 4.44
N ARG A 181 -3.19 -10.08 5.04
CA ARG A 181 -3.81 -8.76 5.06
C ARG A 181 -3.76 -8.17 6.46
N PHE A 182 -3.81 -6.86 6.54
CA PHE A 182 -3.86 -6.14 7.80
C PHE A 182 -4.78 -4.94 7.70
N ALA A 183 -5.35 -4.57 8.84
CA ALA A 183 -6.09 -3.32 9.01
C ALA A 183 -5.87 -2.78 10.41
N ALA A 184 -5.87 -1.46 10.53
CA ALA A 184 -5.79 -0.75 11.82
C ALA A 184 -6.43 0.64 11.68
N THR A 185 -6.82 1.26 12.78
CA THR A 185 -7.44 2.58 12.77
C THR A 185 -6.66 3.59 13.61
N VAL A 186 -6.75 4.85 13.24
CA VAL A 186 -6.29 5.95 14.07
C VAL A 186 -7.27 6.12 15.22
N PRO A 187 -6.85 6.19 16.50
CA PRO A 187 -7.74 6.51 17.60
C PRO A 187 -8.52 7.81 17.36
N ALA A 188 -9.80 7.83 17.81
CA ALA A 188 -10.69 8.98 17.68
C ALA A 188 -10.25 10.17 18.57
#